data_378acec2f3cab912afa044c967fbb1d0
#
_entry.id   378acec2f3cab912afa044c967fbb1d0
#
_cell.length_a   1.000
_cell.length_b   1.000
_cell.length_c   1.000
_cell.angle_alpha   90.00
_cell.angle_beta   90.00
_cell.angle_gamma   90.00
#
_symmetry.space_group_name_H-M   'P 1'
#
loop_
_entity.id
_entity.type
_entity.pdbx_description
1 polymer ?
#
loop_
_entity_poly.entity_id
_entity_poly.type
_entity_poly.pdbx_seq_one_letter_code
_entity_poly.pdbx_strand_id
1 'polypeptide(L)'
;MRGLTHFIMGITVATFFRSLMVGAVVEDSLLIILGGIFGLLPDTLDFKFLVYMEKHDVVIDPDPYNINPKEIAEKIAGEINKAGTLKPGEMRKVQLHTLKIGPDLWQSYSIYYNKKESQVEVRVGPHVTMSGVPAPGTEPPPEKAFGAAKFNVKLIETYGRPTEIKGFSGPSFGYLKRADGAVE
;
A
#
# COMPACT_ATOMS: atom_id res chain seq x y z
N MET A 1 10.89 5.73 -9.16
CA MET A 1 11.86 6.09 -10.23
C MET A 1 11.70 5.11 -11.39
N ARG A 2 12.09 5.45 -12.60
CA ARG A 2 11.96 4.50 -13.74
C ARG A 2 13.09 3.47 -13.65
N GLY A 3 12.80 2.17 -13.84
CA GLY A 3 13.78 1.07 -13.73
C GLY A 3 15.03 1.27 -14.61
N LEU A 4 14.87 1.95 -15.76
CA LEU A 4 16.01 2.33 -16.60
C LEU A 4 17.04 3.20 -15.86
N THR A 5 16.59 4.11 -14.99
CA THR A 5 17.49 4.96 -14.19
C THR A 5 18.30 4.12 -13.20
N HIS A 6 17.68 3.13 -12.56
CA HIS A 6 18.35 2.21 -11.64
C HIS A 6 19.34 1.30 -12.40
N PHE A 7 18.97 0.83 -13.59
CA PHE A 7 19.84 0.04 -14.43
C PHE A 7 21.12 0.82 -14.83
N ILE A 8 20.93 2.06 -15.32
CA ILE A 8 22.06 2.94 -15.70
C ILE A 8 22.93 3.27 -14.49
N MET A 9 22.30 3.56 -13.34
CA MET A 9 23.00 3.82 -12.08
C MET A 9 23.85 2.60 -11.67
N GLY A 10 23.30 1.38 -11.74
CA GLY A 10 24.02 0.15 -11.45
C GLY A 10 25.22 -0.08 -12.36
N ILE A 11 25.09 0.17 -13.68
CA ILE A 11 26.21 0.15 -14.63
C ILE A 11 27.26 1.19 -14.22
N THR A 12 26.85 2.43 -13.95
CA THR A 12 27.76 3.51 -13.58
C THR A 12 28.55 3.14 -12.31
N VAL A 13 27.89 2.62 -11.28
CA VAL A 13 28.57 2.17 -10.05
C VAL A 13 29.56 1.04 -10.35
N ALA A 14 29.20 0.07 -11.21
CA ALA A 14 30.09 -1.02 -11.59
C ALA A 14 31.39 -0.53 -12.28
N THR A 15 31.33 0.58 -13.04
CA THR A 15 32.50 1.14 -13.69
C THR A 15 33.55 1.76 -12.75
N PHE A 16 33.19 2.07 -11.51
CA PHE A 16 34.15 2.49 -10.48
C PHE A 16 35.06 1.36 -9.97
N PHE A 17 34.68 0.12 -10.20
CA PHE A 17 35.52 -1.02 -9.78
C PHE A 17 36.45 -1.42 -10.91
N ARG A 18 37.75 -1.15 -10.71
CA ARG A 18 38.79 -1.44 -11.72
C ARG A 18 38.76 -2.89 -12.20
N SER A 19 38.55 -3.85 -11.30
CA SER A 19 38.48 -5.28 -11.63
C SER A 19 37.34 -5.62 -12.58
N LEU A 20 36.19 -5.00 -12.41
CA LEU A 20 35.03 -5.20 -13.28
C LEU A 20 35.26 -4.57 -14.66
N MET A 21 35.90 -3.39 -14.71
CA MET A 21 36.25 -2.72 -15.97
C MET A 21 37.29 -3.50 -16.76
N VAL A 22 38.35 -4.00 -16.12
CA VAL A 22 39.37 -4.81 -16.78
C VAL A 22 38.77 -6.10 -17.31
N GLY A 23 37.96 -6.81 -16.53
CA GLY A 23 37.29 -8.02 -17.00
C GLY A 23 36.36 -7.77 -18.18
N ALA A 24 35.61 -6.66 -18.18
CA ALA A 24 34.70 -6.31 -19.26
C ALA A 24 35.42 -5.95 -20.58
N VAL A 25 36.57 -5.24 -20.48
CA VAL A 25 37.29 -4.74 -21.66
C VAL A 25 38.27 -5.78 -22.22
N VAL A 26 38.94 -6.54 -21.35
CA VAL A 26 39.99 -7.49 -21.75
C VAL A 26 39.43 -8.89 -22.02
N GLU A 27 38.41 -9.29 -21.29
CA GLU A 27 37.84 -10.65 -21.34
C GLU A 27 36.49 -10.71 -22.04
N ASP A 28 36.04 -9.62 -22.68
CA ASP A 28 34.69 -9.48 -23.28
C ASP A 28 33.58 -9.93 -22.35
N SER A 29 33.77 -9.73 -21.07
CA SER A 29 32.83 -10.21 -20.07
C SER A 29 31.63 -9.26 -19.88
N LEU A 30 30.46 -9.85 -19.62
CA LEU A 30 29.21 -9.11 -19.35
C LEU A 30 29.13 -8.57 -17.90
N LEU A 31 30.26 -8.50 -17.17
CA LEU A 31 30.29 -8.11 -15.75
C LEU A 31 29.69 -6.72 -15.49
N ILE A 32 29.88 -5.76 -16.41
CA ILE A 32 29.29 -4.43 -16.29
C ILE A 32 27.75 -4.49 -16.38
N ILE A 33 27.23 -5.36 -17.26
CA ILE A 33 25.77 -5.56 -17.40
C ILE A 33 25.18 -6.13 -16.13
N LEU A 34 25.92 -7.01 -15.43
CA LEU A 34 25.51 -7.50 -14.11
C LEU A 34 25.31 -6.34 -13.13
N GLY A 35 26.14 -5.31 -13.13
CA GLY A 35 25.94 -4.09 -12.34
C GLY A 35 24.59 -3.44 -12.60
N GLY A 36 24.18 -3.36 -13.87
CA GLY A 36 22.86 -2.87 -14.25
C GLY A 36 21.72 -3.75 -13.72
N ILE A 37 21.88 -5.07 -13.83
CA ILE A 37 20.89 -6.03 -13.29
C ILE A 37 20.77 -5.90 -11.78
N PHE A 38 21.89 -5.82 -11.06
CA PHE A 38 21.89 -5.58 -9.61
C PHE A 38 21.27 -4.22 -9.23
N GLY A 39 21.43 -3.19 -10.08
CA GLY A 39 20.73 -1.91 -9.91
C GLY A 39 19.21 -2.00 -9.97
N LEU A 40 18.67 -3.01 -10.67
CA LEU A 40 17.23 -3.27 -10.73
C LEU A 40 16.70 -4.08 -9.53
N LEU A 41 17.58 -4.72 -8.76
CA LEU A 41 17.17 -5.59 -7.63
C LEU A 41 16.29 -4.88 -6.60
N PRO A 42 16.61 -3.65 -6.13
CA PRO A 42 15.74 -2.94 -5.20
C PRO A 42 14.32 -2.79 -5.71
N ASP A 43 14.15 -2.36 -6.96
CA ASP A 43 12.84 -2.22 -7.59
C ASP A 43 12.09 -3.55 -7.69
N THR A 44 12.81 -4.64 -7.95
CA THR A 44 12.20 -5.97 -8.13
C THR A 44 11.86 -6.63 -6.79
N LEU A 45 12.70 -6.44 -5.78
CA LEU A 45 12.51 -7.01 -4.46
C LEU A 45 11.44 -6.26 -3.66
N ASP A 46 11.45 -4.92 -3.69
CA ASP A 46 10.48 -4.11 -2.95
C ASP A 46 9.04 -4.26 -3.48
N PHE A 47 8.86 -4.33 -4.80
CA PHE A 47 7.52 -4.25 -5.39
C PHE A 47 6.86 -5.60 -5.69
N LYS A 48 7.63 -6.67 -5.85
CA LYS A 48 7.05 -7.96 -6.23
C LYS A 48 7.26 -9.06 -5.21
N PHE A 49 8.42 -9.11 -4.58
CA PHE A 49 8.78 -10.23 -3.72
C PHE A 49 8.17 -10.09 -2.33
N LEU A 50 8.20 -8.89 -1.73
CA LEU A 50 7.65 -8.65 -0.40
C LEU A 50 6.13 -8.82 -0.38
N VAL A 51 5.42 -8.39 -1.43
CA VAL A 51 3.97 -8.60 -1.56
C VAL A 51 3.59 -10.08 -1.55
N TYR A 52 4.41 -10.96 -2.14
CA TYR A 52 4.17 -12.41 -2.11
C TYR A 52 4.58 -13.08 -0.80
N MET A 53 5.51 -12.49 -0.07
CA MET A 53 6.00 -13.04 1.19
C MET A 53 5.17 -12.58 2.39
N GLU A 54 4.52 -11.43 2.31
CA GLU A 54 3.70 -10.90 3.38
C GLU A 54 2.34 -11.58 3.41
N LYS A 55 2.11 -12.43 4.41
CA LYS A 55 0.81 -13.06 4.61
C LYS A 55 -0.14 -12.06 5.26
N HIS A 56 -1.29 -11.85 4.63
CA HIS A 56 -2.38 -11.08 5.18
C HIS A 56 -3.48 -11.99 5.67
N ASP A 57 -4.10 -11.66 6.80
CA ASP A 57 -5.24 -12.42 7.33
C ASP A 57 -6.51 -12.14 6.54
N VAL A 58 -6.63 -10.93 6.03
CA VAL A 58 -7.77 -10.48 5.21
C VAL A 58 -7.30 -9.53 4.12
N VAL A 59 -7.88 -9.71 2.94
CA VAL A 59 -7.76 -8.78 1.81
C VAL A 59 -9.13 -8.17 1.56
N ILE A 60 -9.19 -6.84 1.58
CA ILE A 60 -10.39 -6.07 1.23
C ILE A 60 -10.21 -5.59 -0.20
N ASP A 61 -11.02 -6.13 -1.09
CA ASP A 61 -10.98 -5.86 -2.54
C ASP A 61 -12.33 -5.29 -2.98
N PRO A 62 -12.51 -3.96 -2.90
CA PRO A 62 -13.74 -3.32 -3.31
C PRO A 62 -13.89 -3.29 -4.83
N ASP A 63 -15.13 -3.29 -5.33
CA ASP A 63 -15.41 -3.11 -6.75
C ASP A 63 -15.10 -1.66 -7.16
N PRO A 64 -14.17 -1.43 -8.11
CA PRO A 64 -13.80 -0.08 -8.54
C PRO A 64 -14.94 0.68 -9.26
N TYR A 65 -15.89 -0.04 -9.85
CA TYR A 65 -17.03 0.56 -10.57
C TYR A 65 -18.25 0.80 -9.68
N ASN A 66 -18.31 0.11 -8.54
CA ASN A 66 -19.42 0.24 -7.59
C ASN A 66 -18.91 0.28 -6.16
N ILE A 67 -18.04 1.24 -5.87
CA ILE A 67 -17.46 1.40 -4.54
C ILE A 67 -18.55 1.69 -3.51
N ASN A 68 -18.55 0.89 -2.44
CA ASN A 68 -19.42 1.07 -1.29
C ASN A 68 -18.56 1.42 -0.05
N PRO A 69 -18.45 2.70 0.30
CA PRO A 69 -17.60 3.13 1.41
C PRO A 69 -18.06 2.58 2.76
N LYS A 70 -19.36 2.35 2.94
CA LYS A 70 -19.91 1.75 4.15
C LYS A 70 -19.48 0.31 4.32
N GLU A 71 -19.52 -0.49 3.26
CA GLU A 71 -19.05 -1.88 3.28
C GLU A 71 -17.55 -1.99 3.62
N ILE A 72 -16.74 -1.09 3.04
CA ILE A 72 -15.31 -1.02 3.36
C ILE A 72 -15.12 -0.70 4.84
N ALA A 73 -15.83 0.30 5.35
CA ALA A 73 -15.77 0.69 6.76
C ALA A 73 -16.20 -0.46 7.69
N GLU A 74 -17.26 -1.19 7.35
CA GLU A 74 -17.76 -2.34 8.12
C GLU A 74 -16.73 -3.49 8.14
N LYS A 75 -16.09 -3.79 7.02
CA LYS A 75 -15.02 -4.81 6.95
C LYS A 75 -13.84 -4.43 7.83
N ILE A 76 -13.37 -3.17 7.76
CA ILE A 76 -12.25 -2.69 8.58
C ILE A 76 -12.63 -2.70 10.06
N ALA A 77 -13.79 -2.19 10.44
CA ALA A 77 -14.27 -2.20 11.83
C ALA A 77 -14.42 -3.62 12.37
N GLY A 78 -14.86 -4.56 11.53
CA GLY A 78 -14.93 -5.98 11.86
C GLY A 78 -13.54 -6.57 12.16
N GLU A 79 -12.52 -6.22 11.40
CA GLU A 79 -11.15 -6.69 11.65
C GLU A 79 -10.53 -6.07 12.89
N ILE A 80 -10.82 -4.80 13.19
CA ILE A 80 -10.42 -4.16 14.46
C ILE A 80 -11.06 -4.88 15.65
N ASN A 81 -12.35 -5.21 15.56
CA ASN A 81 -13.04 -5.96 16.61
C ASN A 81 -12.45 -7.37 16.81
N LYS A 82 -12.12 -8.08 15.71
CA LYS A 82 -11.44 -9.37 15.77
C LYS A 82 -10.04 -9.26 16.37
N ALA A 83 -9.29 -8.21 16.05
CA ALA A 83 -7.99 -7.93 16.68
C ALA A 83 -8.14 -7.75 18.19
N GLY A 84 -9.25 -7.15 18.64
CA GLY A 84 -9.59 -7.04 20.06
C GLY A 84 -9.76 -8.37 20.81
N THR A 85 -10.04 -9.46 20.11
CA THR A 85 -10.20 -10.81 20.71
C THR A 85 -8.92 -11.65 20.70
N LEU A 86 -7.85 -11.16 20.06
CA LEU A 86 -6.56 -11.84 20.00
C LEU A 86 -5.86 -11.87 21.36
N LYS A 87 -4.84 -12.71 21.48
CA LYS A 87 -3.93 -12.68 22.63
C LYS A 87 -3.01 -11.46 22.56
N PRO A 88 -2.58 -10.93 23.72
CA PRO A 88 -1.59 -9.85 23.74
C PRO A 88 -0.31 -10.22 22.95
N GLY A 89 0.11 -9.32 22.08
CA GLY A 89 1.26 -9.53 21.18
C GLY A 89 0.91 -10.15 19.83
N GLU A 90 -0.29 -10.64 19.63
CA GLU A 90 -0.75 -11.08 18.31
C GLU A 90 -1.23 -9.88 17.46
N MET A 91 -1.01 -9.97 16.16
CA MET A 91 -1.36 -8.93 15.18
C MET A 91 -2.27 -9.51 14.11
N ARG A 92 -3.26 -8.73 13.69
CA ARG A 92 -4.09 -9.03 12.54
C ARG A 92 -3.74 -8.10 11.38
N LYS A 93 -3.33 -8.68 10.28
CA LYS A 93 -2.90 -7.96 9.07
C LYS A 93 -4.03 -7.88 8.05
N VAL A 94 -4.35 -6.65 7.66
CA VAL A 94 -5.39 -6.35 6.66
C VAL A 94 -4.76 -5.64 5.48
N GLN A 95 -4.97 -6.15 4.29
CA GLN A 95 -4.57 -5.49 3.05
C GLN A 95 -5.78 -4.86 2.37
N LEU A 96 -5.61 -3.63 1.90
CA LEU A 96 -6.59 -2.95 1.05
C LEU A 96 -6.08 -2.92 -0.38
N HIS A 97 -6.90 -3.34 -1.32
CA HIS A 97 -6.55 -3.23 -2.73
C HIS A 97 -6.82 -1.83 -3.27
N THR A 98 -5.99 -1.41 -4.21
CA THR A 98 -6.22 -0.20 -5.00
C THR A 98 -7.26 -0.46 -6.06
N LEU A 99 -8.06 0.54 -6.34
CA LEU A 99 -9.20 0.45 -7.26
C LEU A 99 -8.79 0.97 -8.63
N LYS A 100 -8.26 0.10 -9.47
CA LYS A 100 -7.86 0.44 -10.83
C LYS A 100 -9.08 0.41 -11.76
N ILE A 101 -9.34 1.53 -12.43
CA ILE A 101 -10.47 1.69 -13.37
C ILE A 101 -9.98 1.58 -14.81
N GLY A 102 -8.76 2.02 -15.09
CA GLY A 102 -8.20 2.04 -16.44
C GLY A 102 -6.68 1.93 -16.46
N PRO A 103 -6.04 2.06 -17.63
CA PRO A 103 -4.58 1.92 -17.76
C PRO A 103 -3.80 2.85 -16.84
N ASP A 104 -4.25 4.08 -16.68
CA ASP A 104 -3.63 5.13 -15.86
C ASP A 104 -4.65 5.87 -14.99
N LEU A 105 -5.69 5.17 -14.52
CA LEU A 105 -6.78 5.76 -13.76
C LEU A 105 -7.19 4.86 -12.59
N TRP A 106 -7.26 5.45 -11.40
CA TRP A 106 -7.67 4.80 -10.14
C TRP A 106 -8.77 5.58 -9.46
N GLN A 107 -9.66 4.86 -8.77
CA GLN A 107 -10.56 5.47 -7.81
C GLN A 107 -9.79 5.77 -6.52
N SER A 108 -9.76 7.03 -6.09
CA SER A 108 -9.17 7.39 -4.80
C SER A 108 -10.17 7.18 -3.67
N TYR A 109 -9.67 6.76 -2.52
CA TYR A 109 -10.42 6.74 -1.26
C TYR A 109 -9.46 6.90 -0.09
N SER A 110 -9.97 7.34 1.06
CA SER A 110 -9.19 7.57 2.27
C SER A 110 -9.91 7.01 3.49
N ILE A 111 -9.14 6.56 4.46
CA ILE A 111 -9.63 5.96 5.69
C ILE A 111 -9.22 6.84 6.85
N TYR A 112 -10.18 7.11 7.73
CA TYR A 112 -10.00 7.86 8.96
C TYR A 112 -10.46 7.02 10.14
N TYR A 113 -9.77 7.19 11.27
CA TYR A 113 -10.17 6.59 12.54
C TYR A 113 -10.66 7.70 13.48
N ASN A 114 -11.96 7.73 13.72
CA ASN A 114 -12.57 8.67 14.65
C ASN A 114 -12.61 8.04 16.06
N LYS A 115 -11.61 8.39 16.87
CA LYS A 115 -11.46 7.85 18.24
C LYS A 115 -12.58 8.26 19.18
N LYS A 116 -13.15 9.47 18.99
CA LYS A 116 -14.21 9.98 19.87
C LYS A 116 -15.49 9.17 19.72
N GLU A 117 -15.79 8.75 18.50
CA GLU A 117 -16.99 8.02 18.17
C GLU A 117 -16.74 6.51 18.01
N SER A 118 -15.47 6.07 18.15
CA SER A 118 -15.05 4.68 17.95
C SER A 118 -15.53 4.15 16.60
N GLN A 119 -15.24 4.87 15.53
CA GLN A 119 -15.66 4.49 14.19
C GLN A 119 -14.56 4.66 13.15
N VAL A 120 -14.63 3.83 12.12
CA VAL A 120 -13.88 3.96 10.88
C VAL A 120 -14.73 4.75 9.90
N GLU A 121 -14.15 5.77 9.31
CA GLU A 121 -14.76 6.57 8.26
C GLU A 121 -14.01 6.33 6.95
N VAL A 122 -14.73 6.05 5.89
CA VAL A 122 -14.18 5.92 4.53
C VAL A 122 -14.76 7.05 3.68
N ARG A 123 -13.86 7.79 3.05
CA ARG A 123 -14.22 8.86 2.11
C ARG A 123 -13.70 8.52 0.74
N VAL A 124 -14.59 8.50 -0.22
CA VAL A 124 -14.27 8.28 -1.63
C VAL A 124 -14.03 9.64 -2.27
N GLY A 125 -12.93 9.76 -2.99
CA GLY A 125 -12.54 10.97 -3.71
C GLY A 125 -12.75 10.83 -5.21
N PRO A 126 -12.25 11.78 -6.00
CA PRO A 126 -12.28 11.72 -7.46
C PRO A 126 -11.38 10.61 -7.99
N HIS A 127 -11.51 10.31 -9.28
CA HIS A 127 -10.51 9.49 -9.95
C HIS A 127 -9.17 10.23 -9.99
N VAL A 128 -8.08 9.46 -9.88
CA VAL A 128 -6.72 10.00 -9.90
C VAL A 128 -5.87 9.27 -10.92
N THR A 129 -4.99 10.00 -11.57
CA THR A 129 -3.97 9.42 -12.46
C THR A 129 -2.83 8.81 -11.65
N MET A 130 -1.93 8.10 -12.31
CA MET A 130 -0.72 7.54 -11.69
C MET A 130 0.16 8.61 -11.02
N SER A 131 0.14 9.84 -11.50
CA SER A 131 0.82 10.98 -10.88
C SER A 131 0.08 11.56 -9.67
N GLY A 132 -1.08 11.02 -9.31
CA GLY A 132 -1.90 11.49 -8.20
C GLY A 132 -2.71 12.75 -8.50
N VAL A 133 -2.79 13.15 -9.80
CA VAL A 133 -3.59 14.30 -10.20
C VAL A 133 -5.06 13.91 -10.29
N PRO A 134 -5.97 14.62 -9.59
CA PRO A 134 -7.40 14.38 -9.70
C PRO A 134 -7.92 14.65 -11.12
N ALA A 135 -8.77 13.78 -11.61
CA ALA A 135 -9.47 13.97 -12.87
C ALA A 135 -10.76 14.77 -12.62
N PRO A 136 -10.91 15.98 -13.20
CA PRO A 136 -12.08 16.81 -12.99
C PRO A 136 -13.37 16.13 -13.44
N GLY A 137 -14.47 16.36 -12.69
CA GLY A 137 -15.79 15.80 -13.03
C GLY A 137 -15.96 14.32 -12.71
N THR A 138 -15.05 13.76 -11.92
CA THR A 138 -15.11 12.35 -11.48
C THR A 138 -15.38 12.20 -10.00
N GLU A 139 -15.82 13.25 -9.34
CA GLU A 139 -16.22 13.23 -7.95
C GLU A 139 -17.40 12.28 -7.75
N PRO A 140 -17.36 11.42 -6.72
CA PRO A 140 -18.47 10.52 -6.45
C PRO A 140 -19.71 11.30 -6.02
N PRO A 141 -20.92 10.82 -6.33
CA PRO A 141 -22.14 11.42 -5.81
C PRO A 141 -22.15 11.37 -4.27
N PRO A 142 -22.81 12.34 -3.60
CA PRO A 142 -22.74 12.50 -2.13
C PRO A 142 -23.08 11.22 -1.35
N GLU A 143 -24.01 10.42 -1.82
CA GLU A 143 -24.43 9.16 -1.20
C GLU A 143 -23.36 8.06 -1.28
N LYS A 144 -22.42 8.16 -2.22
CA LYS A 144 -21.28 7.25 -2.40
C LYS A 144 -19.96 7.85 -1.95
N ALA A 145 -19.96 9.09 -1.46
CA ALA A 145 -18.75 9.78 -1.06
C ALA A 145 -18.27 9.40 0.35
N PHE A 146 -19.18 8.94 1.21
CA PHE A 146 -18.90 8.71 2.61
C PHE A 146 -19.56 7.44 3.15
N GLY A 147 -18.83 6.73 4.01
CA GLY A 147 -19.35 5.61 4.78
C GLY A 147 -18.64 5.51 6.12
N ALA A 148 -19.33 5.06 7.14
CA ALA A 148 -18.76 4.88 8.47
C ALA A 148 -19.29 3.62 9.14
N ALA A 149 -18.45 2.99 9.98
CA ALA A 149 -18.81 1.84 10.79
C ALA A 149 -18.15 1.90 12.16
N LYS A 150 -18.88 1.47 13.20
CA LYS A 150 -18.38 1.48 14.57
C LYS A 150 -17.63 0.21 14.92
N PHE A 151 -16.64 0.36 15.78
CA PHE A 151 -15.95 -0.76 16.43
C PHE A 151 -16.08 -0.65 17.95
N ASN A 152 -15.94 -1.79 18.65
CA ASN A 152 -16.26 -1.91 20.09
C ASN A 152 -15.01 -2.06 20.98
N VAL A 153 -13.81 -1.83 20.43
CA VAL A 153 -12.55 -1.95 21.16
C VAL A 153 -11.89 -0.59 21.31
N LYS A 154 -11.08 -0.42 22.34
CA LYS A 154 -10.28 0.79 22.49
C LYS A 154 -9.14 0.76 21.48
N LEU A 155 -9.22 1.59 20.45
CA LEU A 155 -8.16 1.76 19.45
C LEU A 155 -7.20 2.87 19.90
N ILE A 156 -5.92 2.53 20.00
CA ILE A 156 -4.83 3.47 20.23
C ILE A 156 -4.12 3.66 18.90
N GLU A 157 -4.67 4.51 18.08
CA GLU A 157 -4.05 4.81 16.80
C GLU A 157 -3.03 5.93 16.95
N THR A 158 -1.88 5.73 16.33
CA THR A 158 -0.77 6.65 16.38
C THR A 158 -0.72 7.59 15.18
N TYR A 159 -1.43 7.27 14.11
CA TYR A 159 -1.39 8.00 12.85
C TYR A 159 -2.65 8.87 12.68
N GLY A 160 -2.67 10.06 13.27
CA GLY A 160 -3.79 11.01 13.16
C GLY A 160 -3.99 11.61 11.75
N ARG A 161 -3.50 10.95 10.69
CA ARG A 161 -3.66 11.38 9.30
C ARG A 161 -4.50 10.37 8.53
N PRO A 162 -5.35 10.84 7.60
CA PRO A 162 -6.07 9.95 6.71
C PRO A 162 -5.09 9.15 5.86
N THR A 163 -5.39 7.88 5.66
CA THR A 163 -4.63 7.04 4.75
C THR A 163 -5.27 7.12 3.37
N GLU A 164 -4.58 7.74 2.44
CA GLU A 164 -4.98 7.76 1.04
C GLU A 164 -4.56 6.49 0.33
N ILE A 165 -5.51 5.87 -0.35
CA ILE A 165 -5.29 4.65 -1.12
C ILE A 165 -5.27 4.99 -2.60
N LYS A 166 -4.07 4.97 -3.16
CA LYS A 166 -3.84 5.20 -4.59
C LYS A 166 -2.60 4.43 -5.04
N GLY A 167 -2.57 4.03 -6.31
CA GLY A 167 -1.42 3.33 -6.90
C GLY A 167 -1.61 1.81 -7.03
N PHE A 168 -0.52 1.08 -7.26
CA PHE A 168 -0.54 -0.34 -7.71
C PHE A 168 -0.76 -1.37 -6.60
N SER A 169 -0.42 -1.04 -5.36
CA SER A 169 -0.65 -1.89 -4.20
C SER A 169 -1.29 -1.07 -3.10
N GLY A 170 -2.36 -1.59 -2.53
CA GLY A 170 -3.01 -0.96 -1.38
C GLY A 170 -2.12 -1.05 -0.14
N PRO A 171 -2.31 -0.14 0.82
CA PRO A 171 -1.61 -0.21 2.09
C PRO A 171 -1.99 -1.46 2.85
N SER A 172 -1.03 -1.98 3.60
CA SER A 172 -1.22 -3.03 4.57
C SER A 172 -1.30 -2.40 5.96
N PHE A 173 -2.29 -2.80 6.75
CA PHE A 173 -2.48 -2.35 8.13
C PHE A 173 -2.29 -3.54 9.07
N GLY A 174 -1.63 -3.29 10.19
CA GLY A 174 -1.53 -4.26 11.28
C GLY A 174 -2.28 -3.74 12.50
N TYR A 175 -3.21 -4.52 13.03
CA TYR A 175 -3.89 -4.24 14.29
C TYR A 175 -3.32 -5.15 15.38
N LEU A 176 -2.45 -4.60 16.22
CA LEU A 176 -1.76 -5.30 17.30
C LEU A 176 -2.59 -5.29 18.57
N LYS A 177 -2.78 -6.44 19.19
CA LYS A 177 -3.38 -6.55 20.54
C LYS A 177 -2.33 -6.25 21.60
N ARG A 178 -2.58 -5.22 22.41
CA ARG A 178 -1.71 -4.83 23.52
C ARG A 178 -2.04 -5.58 24.81
N ALA A 179 -1.10 -5.58 25.76
CA ALA A 179 -1.27 -6.20 27.07
C ALA A 179 -2.34 -5.51 27.94
N ASP A 180 -2.58 -4.21 27.71
CA ASP A 180 -3.63 -3.43 28.39
C ASP A 180 -5.05 -3.65 27.82
N GLY A 181 -5.16 -4.55 26.83
CA GLY A 181 -6.43 -4.88 26.20
C GLY A 181 -6.85 -3.95 25.06
N ALA A 182 -6.08 -2.90 24.78
CA ALA A 182 -6.32 -2.03 23.63
C ALA A 182 -5.78 -2.65 22.33
N VAL A 183 -6.19 -2.09 21.20
CA VAL A 183 -5.68 -2.39 19.85
C VAL A 183 -4.91 -1.18 19.35
N GLU A 184 -3.74 -1.42 18.77
CA GLU A 184 -2.87 -0.39 18.16
C GLU A 184 -2.69 -0.64 16.68
#